data_a6c955333b23335bf4975ff872008ad2
#
_entry.id   a6c955333b23335bf4975ff872008ad2
#
_cell.length_a   1.000
_cell.length_b   1.000
_cell.length_c   1.000
_cell.angle_alpha   90.00
_cell.angle_beta   90.00
_cell.angle_gamma   90.00
#
_symmetry.space_group_name_H-M   'P 1'
#
loop_
_entity.id
_entity.type
_entity.pdbx_description
1 polymer ?
#
loop_
_entity_poly.entity_id
_entity_poly.type
_entity_poly.pdbx_seq_one_letter_code
_entity_poly.pdbx_strand_id
1 'polypeptide(L)'
;YRLLILKMQELGMNYPLHLGVTEAGDGEDGRIKSAVGIGALLEDGIGDTIRVSLTEDPEFEIPVAKALVRRVESLNLESLKIAISPKSKKLSNVKLNKLKLNYNPYQYERRKTDEIANFGGHNVPRVIADYSEREHVTSASLFSVGYHYSVPTDKWTITEQACDYIYVGDNVTRFEIPGTLGLIYNKSVWVNLADKTRCYPLFTFEEYLSVKTSSDQLNFLSVTLDDILRVHQSKRINKVYQFEDMLNHEYYRCDVVLIFETSKEHGMAEQRRMFMELKKRNINVPVIIKRNYKKMKDEDFQLYAAADMGALLLDGFADGVMLSYQRPQKKGCDLQLINSTSFGLLQATRMRISKTEYISCPSCGRTLFDLQETTAKIRERTDHLKGVKIGIMGCIVNGPGEMADADYGYVGTGPGKITLYKGKQVVERNIDEAEAVDSLINLIKQGGDWVDV
;
A
#
# COMPACT_ATOMS: atom_id res chain seq x y z
N TYR A 1 -16.77 10.56 -1.74
CA TYR A 1 -16.42 11.86 -2.33
C TYR A 1 -16.53 11.83 -3.86
N ARG A 2 -15.87 10.92 -4.60
CA ARG A 2 -15.92 10.87 -6.08
C ARG A 2 -17.37 10.81 -6.60
N LEU A 3 -18.23 9.96 -6.02
CA LEU A 3 -19.64 9.89 -6.40
C LEU A 3 -20.40 11.18 -6.04
N LEU A 4 -20.10 11.79 -4.88
CA LEU A 4 -20.68 13.06 -4.47
C LEU A 4 -20.40 14.16 -5.51
N ILE A 5 -19.14 14.29 -5.95
CA ILE A 5 -18.75 15.28 -6.96
C ILE A 5 -19.46 15.05 -8.28
N LEU A 6 -19.55 13.79 -8.73
CA LEU A 6 -20.32 13.47 -9.93
C LEU A 6 -21.76 13.96 -9.82
N LYS A 7 -22.42 13.72 -8.68
CA LYS A 7 -23.79 14.17 -8.43
C LYS A 7 -23.91 15.70 -8.34
N MET A 8 -22.95 16.35 -7.70
CA MET A 8 -22.88 17.82 -7.67
C MET A 8 -22.76 18.41 -9.07
N GLN A 9 -21.89 17.84 -9.94
CA GLN A 9 -21.73 18.26 -11.32
C GLN A 9 -23.00 18.07 -12.15
N GLU A 10 -23.69 16.92 -11.98
CA GLU A 10 -24.99 16.66 -12.65
C GLU A 10 -26.06 17.68 -12.25
N LEU A 11 -26.01 18.21 -11.04
CA LEU A 11 -26.96 19.18 -10.49
C LEU A 11 -26.50 20.65 -10.65
N GLY A 12 -25.34 20.89 -11.29
CA GLY A 12 -24.77 22.22 -11.44
C GLY A 12 -24.27 22.87 -10.13
N MET A 13 -23.99 22.05 -9.11
CA MET A 13 -23.48 22.50 -7.81
C MET A 13 -21.95 22.64 -7.83
N ASN A 14 -21.43 23.71 -7.24
CA ASN A 14 -19.99 24.00 -7.18
C ASN A 14 -19.61 24.46 -5.75
N TYR A 15 -19.88 23.62 -4.76
CA TYR A 15 -19.52 23.88 -3.37
C TYR A 15 -18.09 23.37 -3.10
N PRO A 16 -17.30 24.09 -2.28
CA PRO A 16 -16.00 23.63 -1.83
C PRO A 16 -16.15 22.37 -0.98
N LEU A 17 -15.16 21.48 -1.09
CA LEU A 17 -15.16 20.18 -0.42
C LEU A 17 -14.14 20.14 0.71
N HIS A 18 -14.61 19.72 1.88
CA HIS A 18 -13.77 19.44 3.04
C HIS A 18 -13.50 17.93 3.13
N LEU A 19 -12.21 17.55 3.02
CA LEU A 19 -11.81 16.15 3.11
C LEU A 19 -11.35 15.82 4.52
N GLY A 20 -11.69 14.63 5.00
CA GLY A 20 -11.23 14.13 6.28
C GLY A 20 -11.34 12.62 6.38
N VAL A 21 -10.48 12.04 7.20
CA VAL A 21 -10.59 10.66 7.69
C VAL A 21 -10.76 10.76 9.19
N THR A 22 -11.92 10.34 9.68
CA THR A 22 -12.19 10.23 11.11
C THR A 22 -11.77 8.86 11.61
N GLU A 23 -11.44 8.75 12.90
CA GLU A 23 -11.02 7.51 13.57
C GLU A 23 -9.84 6.81 12.86
N ALA A 24 -8.89 7.59 12.34
CA ALA A 24 -7.74 7.05 11.64
C ALA A 24 -6.83 6.20 12.55
N GLY A 25 -6.88 6.44 13.86
CA GLY A 25 -6.02 5.82 14.85
C GLY A 25 -4.80 6.68 15.16
N ASP A 26 -3.79 6.07 15.75
CA ASP A 26 -2.55 6.71 16.20
C ASP A 26 -1.33 6.29 15.37
N GLY A 27 -0.23 6.96 15.58
CA GLY A 27 1.10 6.60 15.09
C GLY A 27 1.18 6.49 13.57
N GLU A 28 1.92 5.52 13.10
CA GLU A 28 2.14 5.23 11.68
C GLU A 28 0.82 4.87 10.97
N ASP A 29 -0.02 4.05 11.60
CA ASP A 29 -1.28 3.58 11.02
C ASP A 29 -2.26 4.71 10.74
N GLY A 30 -2.42 5.64 11.71
CA GLY A 30 -3.28 6.80 11.55
C GLY A 30 -2.80 7.72 10.43
N ARG A 31 -1.49 7.93 10.33
CA ARG A 31 -0.87 8.74 9.27
C ARG A 31 -1.06 8.11 7.90
N ILE A 32 -0.81 6.82 7.76
CA ILE A 32 -0.99 6.08 6.50
C ILE A 32 -2.47 6.08 6.08
N LYS A 33 -3.42 5.79 7.00
CA LYS A 33 -4.86 5.84 6.72
C LYS A 33 -5.30 7.23 6.26
N SER A 34 -4.85 8.29 6.94
CA SER A 34 -5.14 9.67 6.57
C SER A 34 -4.61 10.01 5.18
N ALA A 35 -3.36 9.60 4.88
CA ALA A 35 -2.74 9.84 3.58
C ALA A 35 -3.41 9.04 2.46
N VAL A 36 -3.82 7.80 2.68
CA VAL A 36 -4.60 7.00 1.72
C VAL A 36 -5.96 7.67 1.45
N GLY A 37 -6.70 8.05 2.48
CA GLY A 37 -8.06 8.57 2.32
C GLY A 37 -8.09 9.99 1.74
N ILE A 38 -7.29 10.90 2.29
CA ILE A 38 -7.21 12.31 1.85
C ILE A 38 -6.32 12.43 0.62
N GLY A 39 -5.11 11.84 0.66
CA GLY A 39 -4.12 11.97 -0.38
C GLY A 39 -4.57 11.41 -1.72
N ALA A 40 -5.28 10.27 -1.75
CA ALA A 40 -5.82 9.72 -2.99
C ALA A 40 -6.81 10.67 -3.69
N LEU A 41 -7.62 11.41 -2.93
CA LEU A 41 -8.53 12.40 -3.49
C LEU A 41 -7.79 13.66 -3.97
N LEU A 42 -6.81 14.11 -3.18
CA LEU A 42 -5.96 15.24 -3.57
C LEU A 42 -5.16 14.95 -4.85
N GLU A 43 -4.64 13.74 -5.03
CA GLU A 43 -3.97 13.30 -6.28
C GLU A 43 -4.95 13.28 -7.48
N ASP A 44 -6.26 13.11 -7.24
CA ASP A 44 -7.32 13.25 -8.25
C ASP A 44 -7.73 14.72 -8.49
N GLY A 45 -7.14 15.68 -7.79
CA GLY A 45 -7.49 17.10 -7.87
C GLY A 45 -8.78 17.45 -7.12
N ILE A 46 -9.16 16.65 -6.12
CA ILE A 46 -10.39 16.79 -5.33
C ILE A 46 -10.04 17.27 -3.92
N GLY A 47 -10.68 18.33 -3.46
CA GLY A 47 -10.58 18.85 -2.11
C GLY A 47 -10.09 20.29 -2.06
N ASP A 48 -10.77 21.11 -1.26
CA ASP A 48 -10.46 22.53 -1.06
C ASP A 48 -9.87 22.79 0.33
N THR A 49 -10.28 22.01 1.30
CA THR A 49 -9.73 21.98 2.67
C THR A 49 -9.60 20.55 3.16
N ILE A 50 -8.70 20.31 4.12
CA ILE A 50 -8.49 19.00 4.71
C ILE A 50 -8.50 19.04 6.23
N ARG A 51 -8.87 17.92 6.85
CA ARG A 51 -8.74 17.66 8.28
C ARG A 51 -8.07 16.30 8.48
N VAL A 52 -6.94 16.31 9.17
CA VAL A 52 -6.34 15.10 9.73
C VAL A 52 -6.89 14.91 11.14
N SER A 53 -7.14 13.68 11.55
CA SER A 53 -7.71 13.34 12.85
C SER A 53 -7.01 12.09 13.38
N LEU A 54 -6.14 12.29 14.39
CA LEU A 54 -5.31 11.25 14.98
C LEU A 54 -5.64 11.08 16.47
N THR A 55 -5.39 9.89 17.00
CA THR A 55 -5.46 9.62 18.45
C THR A 55 -4.15 10.04 19.12
N GLU A 56 -3.81 11.32 18.95
CA GLU A 56 -2.58 11.95 19.44
C GLU A 56 -2.90 13.38 19.88
N ASP A 57 -1.92 14.09 20.44
CA ASP A 57 -2.08 15.51 20.74
C ASP A 57 -2.31 16.32 19.46
N PRO A 58 -3.23 17.30 19.46
CA PRO A 58 -3.68 17.97 18.24
C PRO A 58 -2.58 18.66 17.42
N GLU A 59 -1.48 19.08 18.06
CA GLU A 59 -0.33 19.68 17.38
C GLU A 59 0.37 18.71 16.43
N PHE A 60 0.28 17.40 16.62
CA PHE A 60 0.87 16.40 15.73
C PHE A 60 0.07 16.17 14.44
N GLU A 61 -1.20 16.59 14.39
CA GLU A 61 -2.01 16.55 13.16
C GLU A 61 -1.56 17.58 12.12
N ILE A 62 -1.06 18.75 12.58
CA ILE A 62 -0.69 19.88 11.73
C ILE A 62 0.44 19.55 10.75
N PRO A 63 1.57 18.93 11.17
CA PRO A 63 2.62 18.52 10.24
C PRO A 63 2.15 17.57 9.15
N VAL A 64 1.30 16.60 9.51
CA VAL A 64 0.72 15.61 8.58
C VAL A 64 -0.16 16.29 7.54
N ALA A 65 -1.09 17.15 7.99
CA ALA A 65 -1.93 17.93 7.08
C ALA A 65 -1.10 18.81 6.14
N LYS A 66 -0.09 19.52 6.66
CA LYS A 66 0.80 20.37 5.86
C LYS A 66 1.63 19.57 4.85
N ALA A 67 2.07 18.35 5.20
CA ALA A 67 2.81 17.49 4.27
C ALA A 67 1.93 17.08 3.08
N LEU A 68 0.68 16.68 3.32
CA LEU A 68 -0.27 16.32 2.28
C LEU A 68 -0.59 17.50 1.35
N VAL A 69 -0.77 18.71 1.91
CA VAL A 69 -0.99 19.94 1.12
C VAL A 69 0.23 20.29 0.26
N ARG A 70 1.45 20.28 0.85
CA ARG A 70 2.69 20.56 0.11
C ARG A 70 2.86 19.64 -1.11
N ARG A 71 2.49 18.37 -0.97
CA ARG A 71 2.56 17.44 -2.09
C ARG A 71 1.72 17.91 -3.28
N VAL A 72 0.52 18.42 -3.02
CA VAL A 72 -0.41 18.86 -4.07
C VAL A 72 -0.03 20.23 -4.66
N GLU A 73 0.57 21.11 -3.86
CA GLU A 73 1.08 22.40 -4.34
C GLU A 73 2.15 22.21 -5.44
N SER A 74 2.98 21.18 -5.34
CA SER A 74 3.96 20.84 -6.40
C SER A 74 3.28 20.38 -7.69
N LEU A 75 2.18 19.61 -7.61
CA LEU A 75 1.36 19.23 -8.76
C LEU A 75 0.80 20.42 -9.53
N ASN A 76 0.27 21.40 -8.81
CA ASN A 76 -0.33 22.60 -9.40
C ASN A 76 0.69 23.41 -10.20
N LEU A 77 1.92 23.51 -9.71
CA LEU A 77 3.00 24.23 -10.41
C LEU A 77 3.43 23.53 -11.71
N GLU A 78 3.49 22.21 -11.75
CA GLU A 78 3.80 21.46 -12.97
C GLU A 78 2.65 21.53 -13.98
N SER A 79 1.41 21.39 -13.52
CA SER A 79 0.20 21.46 -14.36
C SER A 79 0.05 22.85 -14.98
N LEU A 80 0.33 23.90 -14.23
CA LEU A 80 0.34 25.28 -14.73
C LEU A 80 1.41 25.51 -15.81
N LYS A 81 2.62 24.95 -15.65
CA LYS A 81 3.68 25.03 -16.68
C LYS A 81 3.27 24.33 -17.97
N ILE A 82 2.56 23.22 -17.88
CA ILE A 82 2.03 22.47 -19.04
C ILE A 82 0.88 23.23 -19.70
N ALA A 83 -0.03 23.81 -18.93
CA ALA A 83 -1.17 24.58 -19.43
C ALA A 83 -0.77 25.87 -20.17
N ILE A 84 0.34 26.49 -19.79
CA ILE A 84 0.88 27.72 -20.41
C ILE A 84 1.66 27.40 -21.72
N SER A 85 1.99 26.11 -21.96
CA SER A 85 2.72 25.72 -23.18
C SER A 85 1.85 25.91 -24.44
N PRO A 86 2.37 26.51 -25.52
CA PRO A 86 1.62 26.68 -26.79
C PRO A 86 1.12 25.38 -27.41
N LYS A 87 1.73 24.23 -27.04
CA LYS A 87 1.30 22.90 -27.48
C LYS A 87 0.04 22.39 -26.77
N SER A 88 -0.34 22.94 -25.62
CA SER A 88 -1.50 22.51 -24.82
C SER A 88 -2.85 22.99 -25.40
N LYS A 89 -2.86 24.04 -26.22
CA LYS A 89 -4.09 24.50 -26.91
C LYS A 89 -4.75 23.46 -27.82
N LYS A 90 -4.03 22.40 -28.21
CA LYS A 90 -4.61 21.25 -28.95
C LYS A 90 -5.28 20.20 -28.06
N LEU A 91 -4.96 20.17 -26.75
CA LEU A 91 -5.59 19.22 -25.81
C LEU A 91 -6.94 19.72 -25.25
N SER A 92 -7.18 21.05 -25.25
CA SER A 92 -8.43 21.63 -24.71
C SER A 92 -9.70 21.30 -25.53
N ASN A 93 -9.54 20.73 -26.72
CA ASN A 93 -10.66 20.29 -27.58
C ASN A 93 -10.94 18.78 -27.55
N VAL A 94 -10.24 18.00 -26.73
CA VAL A 94 -10.65 16.62 -26.47
C VAL A 94 -11.88 16.70 -25.58
N LYS A 95 -13.06 16.46 -26.16
CA LYS A 95 -14.31 16.35 -25.41
C LYS A 95 -14.13 15.25 -24.36
N LEU A 96 -13.92 15.64 -23.11
CA LEU A 96 -13.80 14.76 -21.92
C LEU A 96 -14.97 13.75 -21.84
N ASN A 97 -16.12 14.08 -22.43
CA ASN A 97 -17.31 13.24 -22.50
C ASN A 97 -17.17 11.96 -23.36
N LYS A 98 -16.00 11.68 -23.95
CA LYS A 98 -15.74 10.46 -24.74
C LYS A 98 -14.69 9.51 -24.15
N LEU A 99 -14.10 9.84 -23.03
CA LEU A 99 -13.25 8.89 -22.30
C LEU A 99 -14.16 7.89 -21.55
N LYS A 100 -14.52 6.79 -22.21
CA LYS A 100 -15.07 5.63 -21.50
C LYS A 100 -13.97 5.09 -20.60
N LEU A 101 -14.10 5.37 -19.30
CA LEU A 101 -13.30 4.67 -18.30
C LEU A 101 -13.66 3.19 -18.36
N ASN A 102 -12.68 2.33 -18.51
CA ASN A 102 -12.89 0.89 -18.54
C ASN A 102 -13.03 0.28 -17.13
N TYR A 103 -13.20 1.10 -16.10
CA TYR A 103 -13.50 0.71 -14.73
C TYR A 103 -14.47 1.71 -14.10
N ASN A 104 -15.16 1.31 -13.03
CA ASN A 104 -16.06 2.17 -12.28
C ASN A 104 -15.30 2.83 -11.11
N PRO A 105 -14.97 4.13 -11.15
CA PRO A 105 -14.24 4.82 -10.08
C PRO A 105 -15.09 5.06 -8.82
N TYR A 106 -16.38 4.71 -8.85
CA TYR A 106 -17.35 4.92 -7.78
C TYR A 106 -17.68 3.64 -7.02
N GLN A 107 -17.23 2.48 -7.52
CA GLN A 107 -17.44 1.17 -6.92
C GLN A 107 -16.13 0.39 -6.96
N TYR A 108 -15.64 -0.02 -5.79
CA TYR A 108 -14.45 -0.84 -5.72
C TYR A 108 -14.68 -2.20 -6.40
N GLU A 109 -13.82 -2.51 -7.34
CA GLU A 109 -13.71 -3.84 -7.96
C GLU A 109 -12.23 -4.14 -8.21
N ARG A 110 -11.72 -5.19 -7.56
CA ARG A 110 -10.34 -5.60 -7.80
C ARG A 110 -10.17 -6.04 -9.25
N ARG A 111 -9.11 -5.56 -9.91
CA ARG A 111 -8.76 -5.97 -11.28
C ARG A 111 -8.57 -7.48 -11.30
N LYS A 112 -9.27 -8.16 -12.23
CA LYS A 112 -9.08 -9.59 -12.47
C LYS A 112 -7.75 -9.79 -13.17
N THR A 113 -6.93 -10.67 -12.62
CA THR A 113 -5.59 -11.02 -13.13
C THR A 113 -5.43 -12.52 -13.19
N ASP A 114 -4.57 -12.98 -14.07
CA ASP A 114 -4.15 -14.37 -14.13
C ASP A 114 -3.38 -14.71 -12.84
N GLU A 115 -3.44 -15.98 -12.44
CA GLU A 115 -2.65 -16.44 -11.31
C GLU A 115 -1.30 -16.95 -11.81
N ILE A 116 -0.21 -16.30 -11.39
CA ILE A 116 1.16 -16.65 -11.74
C ILE A 116 1.94 -16.85 -10.43
N ALA A 117 2.32 -18.07 -10.15
CA ALA A 117 2.88 -18.49 -8.86
C ALA A 117 1.96 -18.03 -7.72
N ASN A 118 2.41 -17.10 -6.88
CA ASN A 118 1.60 -16.55 -5.80
C ASN A 118 1.16 -15.09 -6.05
N PHE A 119 1.19 -14.61 -7.31
CA PHE A 119 0.69 -13.29 -7.73
C PHE A 119 -0.63 -13.42 -8.47
N GLY A 120 -1.46 -12.37 -8.37
CA GLY A 120 -2.72 -12.29 -9.09
C GLY A 120 -3.80 -13.25 -8.60
N GLY A 121 -4.86 -13.43 -9.38
CA GLY A 121 -5.97 -14.30 -9.03
C GLY A 121 -6.59 -13.94 -7.67
N HIS A 122 -6.68 -14.93 -6.79
CA HIS A 122 -7.17 -14.78 -5.42
C HIS A 122 -6.09 -14.43 -4.39
N ASN A 123 -4.83 -14.34 -4.81
CA ASN A 123 -3.72 -14.04 -3.91
C ASN A 123 -3.82 -12.59 -3.39
N VAL A 124 -3.44 -12.38 -2.14
CA VAL A 124 -3.24 -11.01 -1.61
C VAL A 124 -2.03 -10.36 -2.28
N PRO A 125 -2.00 -9.02 -2.40
CA PRO A 125 -0.85 -8.34 -2.97
C PRO A 125 0.45 -8.64 -2.22
N ARG A 126 1.52 -8.85 -2.97
CA ARG A 126 2.83 -9.22 -2.43
C ARG A 126 3.66 -7.99 -2.09
N VAL A 127 4.50 -8.13 -1.08
CA VAL A 127 5.47 -7.10 -0.67
C VAL A 127 6.85 -7.51 -1.14
N ILE A 128 7.49 -6.66 -1.95
CA ILE A 128 8.86 -6.83 -2.42
C ILE A 128 9.75 -5.78 -1.76
N ALA A 129 10.76 -6.22 -1.01
CA ALA A 129 11.76 -5.33 -0.42
C ALA A 129 12.95 -5.14 -1.36
N ASP A 130 13.37 -3.90 -1.56
CA ASP A 130 14.48 -3.55 -2.45
C ASP A 130 15.82 -3.55 -1.70
N TYR A 131 16.65 -4.54 -1.99
CA TYR A 131 18.00 -4.74 -1.44
C TYR A 131 19.10 -4.42 -2.44
N SER A 132 18.76 -3.95 -3.63
CA SER A 132 19.72 -3.78 -4.74
C SER A 132 20.85 -2.79 -4.45
N GLU A 133 20.61 -1.81 -3.56
CA GLU A 133 21.63 -0.82 -3.16
C GLU A 133 22.49 -1.28 -1.96
N ARG A 134 22.28 -2.47 -1.40
CA ARG A 134 23.14 -2.99 -0.34
C ARG A 134 24.39 -3.65 -0.92
N GLU A 135 25.53 -3.41 -0.28
CA GLU A 135 26.77 -4.07 -0.68
C GLU A 135 26.74 -5.59 -0.42
N HIS A 136 26.11 -5.98 0.69
CA HIS A 136 25.99 -7.39 1.08
C HIS A 136 24.60 -7.68 1.65
N VAL A 137 24.05 -8.82 1.24
CA VAL A 137 22.81 -9.38 1.80
C VAL A 137 23.20 -10.59 2.67
N THR A 138 22.87 -10.52 3.95
CA THR A 138 23.15 -11.57 4.95
C THR A 138 21.87 -12.03 5.61
N SER A 139 21.89 -13.19 6.31
CA SER A 139 20.73 -13.65 7.10
C SER A 139 20.27 -12.62 8.13
N ALA A 140 21.22 -11.95 8.81
CA ALA A 140 20.90 -10.90 9.77
C ALA A 140 20.21 -9.68 9.13
N SER A 141 20.48 -9.38 7.86
CA SER A 141 19.85 -8.25 7.17
C SER A 141 18.35 -8.47 6.92
N LEU A 142 17.87 -9.72 6.93
CA LEU A 142 16.46 -10.06 6.74
C LEU A 142 15.59 -9.74 7.97
N PHE A 143 16.20 -9.44 9.13
CA PHE A 143 15.48 -8.98 10.31
C PHE A 143 14.59 -7.77 10.02
N SER A 144 15.09 -6.82 9.25
CA SER A 144 14.37 -5.60 8.86
C SER A 144 13.10 -5.85 8.03
N VAL A 145 12.93 -7.05 7.47
CA VAL A 145 11.80 -7.41 6.59
C VAL A 145 11.05 -8.64 7.10
N GLY A 146 11.15 -8.89 8.42
CA GLY A 146 10.29 -9.84 9.13
C GLY A 146 10.80 -11.28 9.23
N TYR A 147 12.09 -11.52 8.98
CA TYR A 147 12.71 -12.85 9.13
C TYR A 147 13.78 -12.85 10.20
N HIS A 148 13.61 -13.62 11.26
CA HIS A 148 14.53 -13.71 12.38
C HIS A 148 15.23 -15.06 12.38
N TYR A 149 16.53 -15.08 12.13
CA TYR A 149 17.34 -16.30 12.16
C TYR A 149 17.93 -16.53 13.56
N SER A 150 17.63 -17.70 14.13
CA SER A 150 18.21 -18.15 15.40
C SER A 150 19.40 -19.07 15.13
N VAL A 151 20.61 -18.58 15.33
CA VAL A 151 21.84 -19.37 15.18
C VAL A 151 21.86 -20.61 16.10
N PRO A 152 21.45 -20.53 17.40
CA PRO A 152 21.50 -21.70 18.30
C PRO A 152 20.57 -22.85 17.87
N THR A 153 19.44 -22.54 17.22
CA THR A 153 18.45 -23.53 16.83
C THR A 153 18.46 -23.86 15.35
N ASP A 154 19.24 -23.11 14.56
CA ASP A 154 19.28 -23.18 13.09
C ASP A 154 17.88 -23.09 12.47
N LYS A 155 17.10 -22.10 12.93
CA LYS A 155 15.71 -21.89 12.51
C LYS A 155 15.39 -20.46 12.20
N TRP A 156 14.49 -20.28 11.24
CA TRP A 156 13.86 -19.01 10.92
C TRP A 156 12.53 -18.87 11.67
N THR A 157 12.35 -17.72 12.32
CA THR A 157 11.03 -17.25 12.76
C THR A 157 10.54 -16.24 11.75
N ILE A 158 9.32 -16.40 11.28
CA ILE A 158 8.69 -15.60 10.23
C ILE A 158 7.56 -14.79 10.86
N THR A 159 7.62 -13.47 10.77
CA THR A 159 6.55 -12.60 11.27
C THR A 159 5.42 -12.44 10.25
N GLU A 160 4.26 -11.98 10.70
CA GLU A 160 3.12 -11.67 9.83
C GLU A 160 3.40 -10.54 8.81
N GLN A 161 4.41 -9.72 9.07
CA GLN A 161 4.93 -8.69 8.18
C GLN A 161 6.24 -9.10 7.50
N ALA A 162 6.46 -10.39 7.28
CA ALA A 162 7.57 -10.86 6.47
C ALA A 162 7.29 -10.58 4.99
N CYS A 163 8.22 -9.90 4.29
CA CYS A 163 8.10 -9.66 2.86
C CYS A 163 8.10 -10.97 2.07
N ASP A 164 7.41 -10.99 0.93
CA ASP A 164 7.30 -12.21 0.11
C ASP A 164 8.53 -12.42 -0.78
N TYR A 165 9.14 -11.32 -1.23
CA TYR A 165 10.32 -11.31 -2.09
C TYR A 165 11.30 -10.22 -1.68
N ILE A 166 12.57 -10.45 -1.97
CA ILE A 166 13.59 -9.41 -1.96
C ILE A 166 14.23 -9.28 -3.35
N TYR A 167 14.33 -8.04 -3.82
CA TYR A 167 15.08 -7.73 -5.03
C TYR A 167 16.53 -7.42 -4.64
N VAL A 168 17.43 -8.30 -4.97
CA VAL A 168 18.86 -8.24 -4.62
C VAL A 168 19.74 -7.67 -5.75
N GLY A 169 19.16 -7.44 -6.93
CA GLY A 169 19.89 -6.92 -8.08
C GLY A 169 21.03 -7.84 -8.52
N ASP A 170 22.25 -7.35 -8.36
CA ASP A 170 23.47 -8.09 -8.73
C ASP A 170 24.14 -8.81 -7.53
N ASN A 171 23.59 -8.69 -6.32
CA ASN A 171 24.17 -9.23 -5.11
C ASN A 171 23.86 -10.72 -4.95
N VAL A 172 24.82 -11.58 -5.15
CA VAL A 172 24.64 -13.04 -4.95
C VAL A 172 24.61 -13.36 -3.45
N THR A 173 23.49 -13.92 -2.99
CA THR A 173 23.34 -14.40 -1.61
C THR A 173 24.10 -15.71 -1.40
N ARG A 174 24.68 -15.90 -0.19
CA ARG A 174 25.51 -17.07 0.15
C ARG A 174 25.04 -17.79 1.40
N PHE A 175 23.78 -17.66 1.75
CA PHE A 175 23.15 -18.32 2.91
C PHE A 175 21.82 -18.94 2.50
N GLU A 176 21.37 -19.92 3.25
CA GLU A 176 20.09 -20.57 3.02
C GLU A 176 18.94 -19.61 3.42
N ILE A 177 18.09 -19.32 2.45
CA ILE A 177 16.96 -18.39 2.64
C ILE A 177 15.75 -19.09 3.28
N PRO A 178 14.89 -18.35 4.02
CA PRO A 178 13.63 -18.88 4.55
C PRO A 178 12.78 -19.51 3.45
N GLY A 179 12.06 -20.59 3.79
CA GLY A 179 11.26 -21.36 2.83
C GLY A 179 10.19 -20.59 2.09
N THR A 180 9.70 -19.48 2.67
CA THR A 180 8.64 -18.63 2.11
C THR A 180 9.18 -17.44 1.30
N LEU A 181 10.49 -17.16 1.35
CA LEU A 181 11.11 -16.01 0.71
C LEU A 181 11.54 -16.34 -0.72
N GLY A 182 11.22 -15.46 -1.67
CA GLY A 182 11.76 -15.49 -3.04
C GLY A 182 12.85 -14.43 -3.26
N LEU A 183 13.85 -14.73 -4.10
CA LEU A 183 14.90 -13.79 -4.50
C LEU A 183 14.68 -13.34 -5.94
N ILE A 184 14.80 -12.05 -6.18
CA ILE A 184 14.73 -11.46 -7.51
C ILE A 184 16.11 -10.91 -7.86
N TYR A 185 16.69 -11.43 -8.93
CA TYR A 185 18.00 -11.02 -9.46
C TYR A 185 17.86 -10.33 -10.79
N ASN A 186 18.79 -9.42 -11.11
CA ASN A 186 18.95 -8.99 -12.50
C ASN A 186 19.20 -10.21 -13.37
N LYS A 187 18.60 -10.23 -14.54
CA LYS A 187 18.68 -11.38 -15.48
C LYS A 187 20.12 -11.78 -15.79
N SER A 188 21.03 -10.81 -15.94
CA SER A 188 22.46 -11.02 -16.19
C SER A 188 23.16 -11.88 -15.12
N VAL A 189 22.75 -11.73 -13.85
CA VAL A 189 23.26 -12.52 -12.73
C VAL A 189 22.52 -13.85 -12.63
N TRP A 190 21.18 -13.82 -12.72
CA TRP A 190 20.35 -15.00 -12.58
C TRP A 190 20.74 -16.15 -13.53
N VAL A 191 21.10 -15.86 -14.78
CA VAL A 191 21.48 -16.89 -15.75
C VAL A 191 22.70 -17.68 -15.31
N ASN A 192 23.59 -17.10 -14.50
CA ASN A 192 24.83 -17.66 -14.01
C ASN A 192 24.74 -18.30 -12.62
N LEU A 193 23.57 -18.26 -11.96
CA LEU A 193 23.39 -18.90 -10.66
C LEU A 193 23.47 -20.42 -10.79
N ALA A 194 24.23 -21.05 -9.90
CA ALA A 194 24.33 -22.51 -9.82
C ALA A 194 23.04 -23.13 -9.29
N ASP A 195 22.44 -22.52 -8.26
CA ASP A 195 21.14 -22.89 -7.72
C ASP A 195 20.13 -21.76 -8.01
N LYS A 196 19.03 -22.14 -8.63
CA LYS A 196 17.93 -21.24 -8.98
C LYS A 196 16.66 -21.48 -8.15
N THR A 197 16.76 -22.28 -7.13
CA THR A 197 15.63 -22.57 -6.23
C THR A 197 15.13 -21.27 -5.59
N ARG A 198 13.86 -20.90 -5.85
CA ARG A 198 13.24 -19.64 -5.42
C ARG A 198 14.01 -18.37 -5.85
N CYS A 199 14.80 -18.47 -6.91
CA CYS A 199 15.53 -17.36 -7.52
C CYS A 199 14.93 -17.06 -8.90
N TYR A 200 14.50 -15.81 -9.11
CA TYR A 200 13.75 -15.40 -10.29
C TYR A 200 14.42 -14.24 -11.01
N PRO A 201 14.38 -14.21 -12.34
CA PRO A 201 15.00 -13.13 -13.10
C PRO A 201 14.10 -11.89 -13.18
N LEU A 202 14.71 -10.71 -13.08
CA LEU A 202 14.12 -9.45 -13.50
C LEU A 202 14.72 -9.06 -14.84
N PHE A 203 13.86 -8.87 -15.83
CA PHE A 203 14.20 -8.37 -17.15
C PHE A 203 13.94 -6.88 -17.25
N THR A 204 14.83 -6.15 -17.90
CA THR A 204 14.45 -4.90 -18.55
C THR A 204 13.61 -5.20 -19.79
N PHE A 205 12.91 -4.19 -20.32
CA PHE A 205 12.10 -4.39 -21.51
C PHE A 205 12.95 -4.81 -22.72
N GLU A 206 14.13 -4.22 -22.91
CA GLU A 206 15.04 -4.58 -24.00
C GLU A 206 15.58 -6.02 -23.87
N GLU A 207 15.91 -6.45 -22.66
CA GLU A 207 16.34 -7.83 -22.40
C GLU A 207 15.22 -8.83 -22.71
N TYR A 208 13.98 -8.48 -22.39
CA TYR A 208 12.82 -9.33 -22.67
C TYR A 208 12.58 -9.50 -24.16
N LEU A 209 12.71 -8.43 -24.96
CA LEU A 209 12.63 -8.50 -26.43
C LEU A 209 13.67 -9.43 -27.06
N SER A 210 14.76 -9.72 -26.39
CA SER A 210 15.85 -10.58 -26.84
C SER A 210 16.02 -11.85 -26.01
N VAL A 211 15.01 -12.21 -25.19
CA VAL A 211 15.12 -13.31 -24.23
C VAL A 211 15.39 -14.65 -24.90
N LYS A 212 16.39 -15.37 -24.38
CA LYS A 212 16.72 -16.75 -24.79
C LYS A 212 16.55 -17.74 -23.65
N THR A 213 16.65 -17.26 -22.42
CA THR A 213 16.59 -18.07 -21.20
C THR A 213 15.78 -17.34 -20.16
N SER A 214 14.72 -17.96 -19.68
CA SER A 214 13.81 -17.50 -18.65
C SER A 214 13.63 -18.58 -17.58
N SER A 215 12.99 -18.24 -16.47
CA SER A 215 12.54 -19.21 -15.48
C SER A 215 11.24 -19.89 -15.96
N ASP A 216 11.10 -21.17 -15.66
CA ASP A 216 9.87 -21.93 -15.97
C ASP A 216 8.75 -21.68 -14.95
N GLN A 217 9.05 -20.99 -13.84
CA GLN A 217 8.11 -20.78 -12.73
C GLN A 217 7.60 -19.34 -12.65
N LEU A 218 8.52 -18.35 -12.67
CA LEU A 218 8.18 -16.95 -12.45
C LEU A 218 9.29 -16.07 -13.03
N ASN A 219 8.86 -15.03 -13.73
CA ASN A 219 9.73 -14.00 -14.29
C ASN A 219 9.16 -12.62 -13.97
N PHE A 220 10.03 -11.64 -13.78
CA PHE A 220 9.64 -10.26 -13.58
C PHE A 220 10.06 -9.42 -14.79
N LEU A 221 9.20 -8.51 -15.21
CA LEU A 221 9.46 -7.59 -16.32
C LEU A 221 9.21 -6.16 -15.88
N SER A 222 10.26 -5.35 -15.84
CA SER A 222 10.15 -3.90 -15.62
C SER A 222 9.65 -3.22 -16.87
N VAL A 223 8.59 -2.40 -16.72
CA VAL A 223 7.94 -1.67 -17.81
C VAL A 223 7.58 -0.25 -17.40
N THR A 224 7.70 0.66 -18.37
CA THR A 224 7.27 2.05 -18.31
C THR A 224 6.04 2.29 -19.16
N LEU A 225 5.41 3.46 -19.05
CA LEU A 225 4.29 3.83 -19.93
C LEU A 225 4.71 3.83 -21.41
N ASP A 226 5.93 4.28 -21.69
CA ASP A 226 6.45 4.30 -23.06
C ASP A 226 6.55 2.89 -23.68
N ASP A 227 6.96 1.90 -22.87
CA ASP A 227 7.04 0.50 -23.33
C ASP A 227 5.67 -0.07 -23.70
N ILE A 228 4.61 0.34 -22.98
CA ILE A 228 3.23 -0.09 -23.29
C ILE A 228 2.68 0.60 -24.54
N LEU A 229 3.04 1.86 -24.77
CA LEU A 229 2.45 2.67 -25.85
C LEU A 229 3.17 2.54 -27.19
N ARG A 230 4.44 2.19 -27.21
CA ARG A 230 5.25 2.08 -28.42
C ARG A 230 5.04 0.75 -29.15
N VAL A 231 5.37 0.77 -30.42
CA VAL A 231 5.52 -0.42 -31.24
C VAL A 231 6.96 -0.89 -31.16
N HIS A 232 7.16 -2.17 -30.93
CA HIS A 232 8.49 -2.74 -30.68
C HIS A 232 8.96 -3.62 -31.82
N GLN A 233 10.25 -3.56 -32.13
CA GLN A 233 10.89 -4.45 -33.10
C GLN A 233 11.77 -5.45 -32.35
N SER A 234 11.43 -6.73 -32.46
CA SER A 234 12.28 -7.80 -31.95
C SER A 234 13.39 -8.13 -32.93
N LYS A 235 14.65 -7.97 -32.50
CA LYS A 235 15.83 -8.38 -33.28
C LYS A 235 15.91 -9.89 -33.46
N ARG A 236 15.32 -10.68 -32.53
CA ARG A 236 15.39 -12.15 -32.52
C ARG A 236 14.58 -12.77 -33.65
N ILE A 237 13.40 -12.23 -33.90
CA ILE A 237 12.45 -12.79 -34.87
C ILE A 237 12.14 -11.82 -36.03
N ASN A 238 12.84 -10.68 -36.04
CA ASN A 238 12.74 -9.64 -37.08
C ASN A 238 11.28 -9.22 -37.39
N LYS A 239 10.46 -9.14 -36.35
CA LYS A 239 9.05 -8.72 -36.45
C LYS A 239 8.77 -7.51 -35.56
N VAL A 240 7.72 -6.81 -35.91
CA VAL A 240 7.20 -5.64 -35.19
C VAL A 240 5.99 -6.09 -34.38
N TYR A 241 5.92 -5.71 -33.10
CA TYR A 241 4.90 -6.12 -32.16
C TYR A 241 4.29 -4.94 -31.42
N GLN A 242 3.01 -5.03 -31.14
CA GLN A 242 2.38 -4.30 -30.03
C GLN A 242 2.74 -5.00 -28.71
N PHE A 243 2.58 -4.29 -27.60
CA PHE A 243 2.90 -4.80 -26.26
C PHE A 243 2.12 -6.09 -25.94
N GLU A 244 0.82 -6.12 -26.27
CA GLU A 244 -0.04 -7.30 -26.08
C GLU A 244 0.38 -8.50 -26.93
N ASP A 245 0.76 -8.27 -28.19
CA ASP A 245 1.22 -9.34 -29.08
C ASP A 245 2.49 -10.01 -28.55
N MET A 246 3.37 -9.21 -27.95
CA MET A 246 4.61 -9.68 -27.36
C MET A 246 4.36 -10.58 -26.15
N LEU A 247 3.47 -10.20 -25.26
CA LEU A 247 3.15 -11.02 -24.07
C LEU A 247 2.46 -12.35 -24.43
N ASN A 248 1.71 -12.39 -25.54
CA ASN A 248 0.98 -13.56 -26.02
C ASN A 248 1.76 -14.43 -27.01
N HIS A 249 2.95 -13.98 -27.46
CA HIS A 249 3.70 -14.70 -28.48
C HIS A 249 4.42 -15.93 -27.91
N GLU A 250 4.35 -17.06 -28.59
CA GLU A 250 4.94 -18.33 -28.15
C GLU A 250 6.43 -18.29 -27.76
N TYR A 251 7.21 -17.41 -28.42
CA TYR A 251 8.63 -17.20 -28.09
C TYR A 251 8.89 -16.42 -26.80
N TYR A 252 7.88 -15.71 -26.31
CA TYR A 252 7.93 -14.94 -25.05
C TYR A 252 7.02 -15.53 -23.98
N ARG A 253 6.45 -16.71 -24.26
CA ARG A 253 5.51 -17.38 -23.34
C ARG A 253 6.26 -17.90 -22.13
N CYS A 254 6.35 -17.07 -21.13
CA CYS A 254 6.81 -17.41 -19.80
C CYS A 254 5.88 -16.72 -18.80
N ASP A 255 5.75 -17.31 -17.63
CA ASP A 255 4.94 -16.74 -16.55
C ASP A 255 5.59 -15.44 -16.07
N VAL A 256 4.99 -14.30 -16.43
CA VAL A 256 5.53 -12.96 -16.23
C VAL A 256 4.65 -12.16 -15.31
N VAL A 257 5.27 -11.53 -14.30
CA VAL A 257 4.68 -10.48 -13.48
C VAL A 257 5.31 -9.14 -13.89
N LEU A 258 4.49 -8.14 -14.20
CA LEU A 258 4.97 -6.81 -14.59
C LEU A 258 5.34 -5.99 -13.36
N ILE A 259 6.43 -5.22 -13.44
CA ILE A 259 6.79 -4.18 -12.47
C ILE A 259 6.60 -2.83 -13.15
N PHE A 260 5.60 -2.07 -12.73
CA PHE A 260 5.34 -0.74 -13.26
C PHE A 260 6.27 0.29 -12.62
N GLU A 261 7.12 0.89 -13.44
CA GLU A 261 8.05 1.94 -13.05
C GLU A 261 7.66 3.30 -13.61
N THR A 262 7.97 4.35 -12.86
CA THR A 262 7.87 5.74 -13.29
C THR A 262 8.97 6.56 -12.65
N SER A 263 9.51 7.50 -13.40
CA SER A 263 10.50 8.48 -12.92
C SER A 263 9.85 9.78 -12.42
N LYS A 264 8.53 9.91 -12.54
CA LYS A 264 7.81 11.13 -12.15
C LYS A 264 7.69 11.21 -10.63
N GLU A 265 7.83 12.41 -10.09
CA GLU A 265 7.61 12.68 -8.67
C GLU A 265 6.17 12.34 -8.28
N HIS A 266 5.19 12.76 -9.08
CA HIS A 266 3.78 12.39 -8.98
C HIS A 266 3.48 11.26 -9.98
N GLY A 267 3.80 10.04 -9.59
CA GLY A 267 3.72 8.89 -10.48
C GLY A 267 2.37 8.21 -10.56
N MET A 268 1.46 8.50 -9.64
CA MET A 268 0.15 7.85 -9.54
C MET A 268 -0.64 7.94 -10.85
N ALA A 269 -0.75 9.13 -11.44
CA ALA A 269 -1.52 9.34 -12.67
C ALA A 269 -0.94 8.57 -13.87
N GLU A 270 0.41 8.49 -13.97
CA GLU A 270 1.06 7.73 -15.04
C GLU A 270 0.86 6.22 -14.85
N GLN A 271 1.05 5.71 -13.63
CA GLN A 271 0.82 4.29 -13.34
C GLN A 271 -0.65 3.92 -13.50
N ARG A 272 -1.60 4.77 -13.10
CA ARG A 272 -3.03 4.58 -13.38
C ARG A 272 -3.30 4.47 -14.88
N ARG A 273 -2.69 5.33 -15.70
CA ARG A 273 -2.77 5.24 -17.16
C ARG A 273 -2.23 3.92 -17.69
N MET A 274 -1.12 3.41 -17.15
CA MET A 274 -0.60 2.09 -17.51
C MET A 274 -1.64 0.99 -17.28
N PHE A 275 -2.30 0.96 -16.10
CA PHE A 275 -3.40 0.02 -15.84
C PHE A 275 -4.57 0.16 -16.80
N MET A 276 -4.94 1.39 -17.15
CA MET A 276 -6.01 1.62 -18.13
C MET A 276 -5.63 1.11 -19.52
N GLU A 277 -4.37 1.27 -19.94
CA GLU A 277 -3.89 0.72 -21.21
C GLU A 277 -3.87 -0.82 -21.19
N LEU A 278 -3.45 -1.49 -20.08
CA LEU A 278 -3.59 -2.94 -19.95
C LEU A 278 -5.04 -3.38 -20.08
N LYS A 279 -5.94 -2.71 -19.37
CA LYS A 279 -7.38 -3.04 -19.40
C LYS A 279 -7.99 -2.86 -20.80
N LYS A 280 -7.60 -1.79 -21.51
CA LYS A 280 -8.02 -1.53 -22.91
C LYS A 280 -7.56 -2.62 -23.87
N ARG A 281 -6.40 -3.24 -23.61
CA ARG A 281 -5.77 -4.28 -24.43
C ARG A 281 -6.11 -5.70 -23.96
N ASN A 282 -6.98 -5.84 -22.94
CA ASN A 282 -7.36 -7.12 -22.32
C ASN A 282 -6.14 -7.92 -21.79
N ILE A 283 -5.15 -7.21 -21.24
CA ILE A 283 -3.98 -7.83 -20.62
C ILE A 283 -4.27 -8.06 -19.15
N ASN A 284 -4.31 -9.31 -18.72
CA ASN A 284 -4.64 -9.72 -17.35
C ASN A 284 -3.43 -10.15 -16.52
N VAL A 285 -2.22 -9.92 -17.01
CA VAL A 285 -0.96 -10.23 -16.32
C VAL A 285 -0.90 -9.49 -14.97
N PRO A 286 -0.47 -10.14 -13.85
CA PRO A 286 -0.31 -9.49 -12.56
C PRO A 286 0.71 -8.34 -12.59
N VAL A 287 0.49 -7.34 -11.76
CA VAL A 287 1.29 -6.11 -11.76
C VAL A 287 1.73 -5.73 -10.34
N ILE A 288 3.01 -5.45 -10.19
CA ILE A 288 3.61 -4.82 -9.01
C ILE A 288 3.78 -3.33 -9.31
N ILE A 289 3.32 -2.46 -8.43
CA ILE A 289 3.62 -1.03 -8.53
C ILE A 289 4.91 -0.74 -7.78
N LYS A 290 5.87 -0.09 -8.47
CA LYS A 290 7.17 0.31 -7.90
C LYS A 290 7.25 1.83 -7.81
N ARG A 291 7.69 2.32 -6.64
CA ARG A 291 7.92 3.75 -6.40
C ARG A 291 9.25 3.98 -5.69
N ASN A 292 9.96 5.02 -6.13
CA ASN A 292 11.25 5.40 -5.57
C ASN A 292 11.14 6.81 -4.98
N TYR A 293 11.48 6.96 -3.70
CA TYR A 293 11.46 8.22 -2.97
C TYR A 293 12.87 8.59 -2.52
N LYS A 294 13.26 9.84 -2.73
CA LYS A 294 14.62 10.30 -2.43
C LYS A 294 14.61 11.67 -1.75
N LYS A 295 15.55 11.89 -0.83
CA LYS A 295 15.85 13.19 -0.24
C LYS A 295 14.66 13.85 0.50
N MET A 296 13.84 13.07 1.19
CA MET A 296 12.76 13.57 2.03
C MET A 296 12.86 12.99 3.45
N LYS A 297 12.06 13.48 4.39
CA LYS A 297 11.97 12.96 5.75
C LYS A 297 11.20 11.64 5.75
N ASP A 298 11.39 10.82 6.78
CA ASP A 298 10.72 9.53 6.95
C ASP A 298 9.19 9.67 6.92
N GLU A 299 8.66 10.66 7.62
CA GLU A 299 7.22 10.92 7.66
C GLU A 299 6.67 11.35 6.28
N ASP A 300 7.36 12.25 5.57
CA ASP A 300 6.99 12.66 4.21
C ASP A 300 7.01 11.45 3.25
N PHE A 301 7.99 10.53 3.40
CA PHE A 301 8.05 9.29 2.63
C PHE A 301 6.80 8.43 2.85
N GLN A 302 6.41 8.19 4.10
CA GLN A 302 5.24 7.37 4.43
C GLN A 302 3.95 7.98 3.86
N LEU A 303 3.76 9.29 4.05
CA LEU A 303 2.57 10.01 3.58
C LEU A 303 2.49 10.02 2.04
N TYR A 304 3.61 10.27 1.36
CA TYR A 304 3.64 10.35 -0.09
C TYR A 304 3.49 8.98 -0.75
N ALA A 305 4.12 7.94 -0.18
CA ALA A 305 3.91 6.57 -0.65
C ALA A 305 2.45 6.13 -0.47
N ALA A 306 1.85 6.50 0.68
CA ALA A 306 0.46 6.16 0.97
C ALA A 306 -0.53 6.93 0.06
N ALA A 307 -0.29 8.18 -0.27
CA ALA A 307 -1.11 8.95 -1.21
C ALA A 307 -1.02 8.39 -2.64
N ASP A 308 0.20 8.18 -3.15
CA ASP A 308 0.44 7.67 -4.51
C ASP A 308 -0.13 6.27 -4.74
N MET A 309 0.37 5.32 -3.94
CA MET A 309 0.05 3.90 -4.16
C MET A 309 -1.33 3.56 -3.60
N GLY A 310 -1.74 4.24 -2.52
CA GLY A 310 -3.07 4.09 -1.95
C GLY A 310 -4.18 4.41 -2.94
N ALA A 311 -4.02 5.45 -3.75
CA ALA A 311 -4.97 5.80 -4.80
C ALA A 311 -5.16 4.66 -5.82
N LEU A 312 -4.07 3.99 -6.23
CA LEU A 312 -4.11 2.88 -7.17
C LEU A 312 -4.74 1.62 -6.55
N LEU A 313 -4.41 1.33 -5.29
CA LEU A 313 -4.99 0.20 -4.56
C LEU A 313 -6.50 0.39 -4.31
N LEU A 314 -6.95 1.61 -4.00
CA LEU A 314 -8.37 1.96 -3.86
C LEU A 314 -9.13 1.86 -5.20
N ASP A 315 -8.45 2.00 -6.34
CA ASP A 315 -9.01 1.74 -7.66
C ASP A 315 -9.07 0.24 -8.00
N GLY A 316 -8.62 -0.65 -7.10
CA GLY A 316 -8.57 -2.09 -7.29
C GLY A 316 -7.39 -2.56 -8.14
N PHE A 317 -6.36 -1.73 -8.30
CA PHE A 317 -5.17 -2.05 -9.09
C PHE A 317 -4.05 -2.63 -8.23
N ALA A 318 -3.10 -3.30 -8.89
CA ALA A 318 -1.90 -3.93 -8.37
C ALA A 318 -2.09 -5.26 -7.60
N ASP A 319 -1.14 -6.14 -7.87
CA ASP A 319 -0.99 -7.45 -7.23
C ASP A 319 0.27 -7.52 -6.35
N GLY A 320 0.97 -6.42 -6.22
CA GLY A 320 2.12 -6.25 -5.33
C GLY A 320 2.62 -4.82 -5.27
N VAL A 321 3.42 -4.56 -4.25
CA VAL A 321 4.04 -3.26 -3.98
C VAL A 321 5.54 -3.41 -3.80
N MET A 322 6.31 -2.46 -4.32
CA MET A 322 7.76 -2.37 -4.18
C MET A 322 8.15 -0.92 -3.93
N LEU A 323 8.64 -0.62 -2.74
CA LEU A 323 9.06 0.71 -2.32
C LEU A 323 10.57 0.78 -2.19
N SER A 324 11.15 1.88 -2.65
CA SER A 324 12.54 2.26 -2.38
C SER A 324 12.57 3.66 -1.78
N TYR A 325 13.39 3.84 -0.76
CA TYR A 325 13.52 5.12 -0.07
C TYR A 325 14.97 5.40 0.34
N GLN A 326 15.45 6.59 0.00
CA GLN A 326 16.78 7.07 0.36
C GLN A 326 16.68 8.35 1.21
N ARG A 327 17.18 8.29 2.46
CA ARG A 327 17.28 9.44 3.35
C ARG A 327 18.27 10.50 2.85
N PRO A 328 18.05 11.80 3.16
CA PRO A 328 18.93 12.87 2.69
C PRO A 328 20.39 12.77 3.16
N GLN A 329 20.63 12.24 4.35
CA GLN A 329 21.93 12.32 5.05
C GLN A 329 22.53 10.95 5.40
N LYS A 330 21.85 9.83 5.14
CA LYS A 330 22.35 8.48 5.42
C LYS A 330 22.62 7.72 4.13
N LYS A 331 23.79 7.08 4.04
CA LYS A 331 24.03 6.04 3.03
C LYS A 331 23.18 4.82 3.40
N GLY A 332 22.36 4.35 2.48
CA GLY A 332 21.54 3.14 2.59
C GLY A 332 20.06 3.40 2.88
N CYS A 333 19.26 2.39 2.60
CA CYS A 333 17.81 2.36 2.80
C CYS A 333 17.47 1.95 4.24
N ASP A 334 16.43 2.53 4.81
CA ASP A 334 15.80 2.00 6.02
C ASP A 334 14.77 0.94 5.63
N LEU A 335 15.22 -0.29 5.53
CA LEU A 335 14.37 -1.40 5.07
C LEU A 335 13.24 -1.72 6.05
N GLN A 336 13.42 -1.48 7.35
CA GLN A 336 12.36 -1.69 8.33
C GLN A 336 11.22 -0.69 8.11
N LEU A 337 11.54 0.59 7.95
CA LEU A 337 10.55 1.62 7.65
C LEU A 337 9.84 1.37 6.29
N ILE A 338 10.59 0.96 5.27
CA ILE A 338 10.03 0.63 3.96
C ILE A 338 9.07 -0.55 4.06
N ASN A 339 9.46 -1.60 4.81
CA ASN A 339 8.65 -2.79 4.98
C ASN A 339 7.38 -2.50 5.77
N SER A 340 7.48 -1.80 6.93
CA SER A 340 6.31 -1.42 7.72
C SER A 340 5.35 -0.52 6.93
N THR A 341 5.87 0.45 6.16
CA THR A 341 5.07 1.31 5.28
C THR A 341 4.35 0.49 4.19
N SER A 342 5.01 -0.50 3.59
CA SER A 342 4.41 -1.36 2.57
C SER A 342 3.24 -2.18 3.12
N PHE A 343 3.42 -2.80 4.28
CA PHE A 343 2.35 -3.54 4.96
C PHE A 343 1.25 -2.62 5.48
N GLY A 344 1.60 -1.47 6.07
CA GLY A 344 0.66 -0.46 6.54
C GLY A 344 -0.23 0.07 5.41
N LEU A 345 0.34 0.31 4.22
CA LEU A 345 -0.38 0.71 3.03
C LEU A 345 -1.40 -0.35 2.58
N LEU A 346 -1.00 -1.62 2.52
CA LEU A 346 -1.88 -2.73 2.16
C LEU A 346 -2.97 -2.95 3.21
N GLN A 347 -2.65 -2.78 4.50
CA GLN A 347 -3.60 -2.83 5.61
C GLN A 347 -4.62 -1.68 5.50
N ALA A 348 -4.17 -0.43 5.31
CA ALA A 348 -5.03 0.75 5.22
C ALA A 348 -6.01 0.68 4.03
N THR A 349 -5.62 0.04 2.94
CA THR A 349 -6.46 -0.21 1.76
C THR A 349 -7.26 -1.53 1.84
N ARG A 350 -7.11 -2.28 2.93
CA ARG A 350 -7.73 -3.61 3.16
C ARG A 350 -7.38 -4.65 2.08
N MET A 351 -6.30 -4.45 1.36
CA MET A 351 -5.83 -5.40 0.34
C MET A 351 -5.10 -6.60 0.94
N ARG A 352 -4.42 -6.40 2.08
CA ARG A 352 -3.76 -7.46 2.85
C ARG A 352 -3.78 -7.09 4.33
N ILE A 353 -4.32 -7.95 5.16
CA ILE A 353 -4.36 -7.77 6.61
C ILE A 353 -3.18 -8.52 7.23
N SER A 354 -2.38 -7.85 8.03
CA SER A 354 -1.15 -8.40 8.66
C SER A 354 -1.08 -8.23 10.17
N LYS A 355 -1.97 -7.43 10.75
CA LYS A 355 -2.03 -7.17 12.21
C LYS A 355 -3.46 -6.81 12.64
N THR A 356 -3.65 -6.58 13.93
CA THR A 356 -4.89 -6.04 14.49
C THR A 356 -5.17 -4.65 13.90
N GLU A 357 -6.42 -4.35 13.61
CA GLU A 357 -6.89 -3.02 13.20
C GLU A 357 -7.49 -2.29 14.40
N TYR A 358 -6.99 -1.07 14.67
CA TYR A 358 -7.55 -0.20 15.69
C TYR A 358 -8.35 0.93 15.05
N ILE A 359 -9.58 1.12 15.58
CA ILE A 359 -10.49 2.20 15.21
C ILE A 359 -10.64 3.06 16.45
N SER A 360 -9.87 4.15 16.55
CA SER A 360 -9.90 5.02 17.72
C SER A 360 -10.20 6.46 17.33
N CYS A 361 -11.06 7.11 18.14
CA CYS A 361 -11.42 8.49 17.91
C CYS A 361 -10.30 9.45 18.38
N PRO A 362 -10.24 10.67 17.84
CA PRO A 362 -9.37 11.71 18.41
C PRO A 362 -9.90 12.12 19.80
N SER A 363 -8.98 12.43 20.71
CA SER A 363 -9.36 13.02 21.99
C SER A 363 -10.16 14.31 21.81
N CYS A 364 -11.29 14.43 22.48
CA CYS A 364 -12.11 15.65 22.50
C CYS A 364 -12.60 15.93 23.91
N GLY A 365 -13.22 17.08 24.14
CA GLY A 365 -13.75 17.48 25.46
C GLY A 365 -14.82 16.54 26.05
N ARG A 366 -15.24 15.51 25.34
CA ARG A 366 -16.18 14.47 25.80
C ARG A 366 -15.49 13.15 26.16
N THR A 367 -14.20 13.06 25.96
CA THR A 367 -13.41 11.87 26.30
C THR A 367 -13.41 11.67 27.82
N LEU A 368 -13.70 10.46 28.29
CA LEU A 368 -13.98 10.15 29.70
C LEU A 368 -12.82 9.43 30.39
N PHE A 369 -11.75 9.12 29.68
CA PHE A 369 -10.53 8.44 30.16
C PHE A 369 -9.32 8.87 29.31
N ASP A 370 -8.12 8.52 29.71
CA ASP A 370 -6.93 8.75 28.85
C ASP A 370 -6.94 7.78 27.65
N LEU A 371 -7.36 8.33 26.51
CA LEU A 371 -7.55 7.57 25.28
C LEU A 371 -6.22 7.06 24.71
N GLN A 372 -5.14 7.86 24.80
CA GLN A 372 -3.82 7.51 24.27
C GLN A 372 -3.21 6.37 25.08
N GLU A 373 -3.18 6.52 26.41
CA GLU A 373 -2.65 5.51 27.33
C GLU A 373 -3.44 4.19 27.22
N THR A 374 -4.77 4.28 27.17
CA THR A 374 -5.64 3.09 27.05
C THR A 374 -5.44 2.40 25.71
N THR A 375 -5.33 3.14 24.59
CA THR A 375 -5.05 2.57 23.27
C THR A 375 -3.70 1.86 23.27
N ALA A 376 -2.66 2.45 23.87
CA ALA A 376 -1.35 1.81 24.00
C ALA A 376 -1.41 0.50 24.80
N LYS A 377 -2.10 0.47 25.95
CA LYS A 377 -2.29 -0.73 26.78
C LYS A 377 -3.03 -1.85 26.04
N ILE A 378 -4.08 -1.51 25.30
CA ILE A 378 -4.83 -2.49 24.51
C ILE A 378 -3.95 -3.02 23.38
N ARG A 379 -3.25 -2.14 22.68
CA ARG A 379 -2.36 -2.48 21.56
C ARG A 379 -1.24 -3.42 21.99
N GLU A 380 -0.54 -3.14 23.09
CA GLU A 380 0.53 -3.98 23.62
C GLU A 380 0.11 -5.44 23.82
N ARG A 381 -1.18 -5.66 24.09
CA ARG A 381 -1.72 -6.99 24.41
C ARG A 381 -2.45 -7.66 23.25
N THR A 382 -2.73 -6.95 22.15
CA THR A 382 -3.63 -7.43 21.09
C THR A 382 -3.09 -7.24 19.67
N ASP A 383 -1.91 -6.63 19.46
CA ASP A 383 -1.35 -6.32 18.13
C ASP A 383 -1.09 -7.58 17.27
N HIS A 384 -0.91 -8.73 17.90
CA HIS A 384 -0.72 -10.03 17.27
C HIS A 384 -2.02 -10.67 16.74
N LEU A 385 -3.20 -10.13 17.08
CA LEU A 385 -4.49 -10.67 16.68
C LEU A 385 -4.85 -10.28 15.24
N LYS A 386 -4.18 -10.88 14.30
CA LYS A 386 -4.34 -10.59 12.88
C LYS A 386 -5.79 -10.66 12.42
N GLY A 387 -6.28 -9.55 11.86
CA GLY A 387 -7.61 -9.45 11.29
C GLY A 387 -8.70 -9.05 12.27
N VAL A 388 -8.43 -9.06 13.57
CA VAL A 388 -9.36 -8.54 14.60
C VAL A 388 -9.40 -7.02 14.54
N LYS A 389 -10.60 -6.44 14.61
CA LYS A 389 -10.81 -4.99 14.65
C LYS A 389 -11.30 -4.57 16.02
N ILE A 390 -10.57 -3.68 16.67
CA ILE A 390 -10.89 -3.18 18.01
C ILE A 390 -11.23 -1.70 17.94
N GLY A 391 -12.45 -1.35 18.32
CA GLY A 391 -12.90 0.04 18.48
C GLY A 391 -12.58 0.58 19.87
N ILE A 392 -11.92 1.74 19.96
CA ILE A 392 -11.58 2.39 21.24
C ILE A 392 -12.12 3.82 21.19
N MET A 393 -13.23 4.05 21.91
CA MET A 393 -14.01 5.28 21.79
C MET A 393 -14.10 6.00 23.14
N GLY A 394 -13.68 7.24 23.14
CA GLY A 394 -13.64 8.08 24.34
C GLY A 394 -14.99 8.37 24.95
N CYS A 395 -16.11 8.30 24.20
CA CYS A 395 -17.47 8.53 24.69
C CYS A 395 -18.53 7.79 23.89
N ILE A 396 -19.71 7.61 24.52
CA ILE A 396 -20.86 6.91 23.92
C ILE A 396 -21.59 7.73 22.83
N VAL A 397 -21.35 9.03 22.73
CA VAL A 397 -22.15 9.90 21.86
C VAL A 397 -22.04 9.51 20.38
N ASN A 398 -20.82 9.36 19.88
CA ASN A 398 -20.55 8.95 18.50
C ASN A 398 -19.95 7.53 18.43
N GLY A 399 -19.30 7.09 19.53
CA GLY A 399 -18.49 5.89 19.56
C GLY A 399 -19.14 4.65 18.95
N PRO A 400 -20.37 4.25 19.34
CA PRO A 400 -21.01 3.08 18.77
C PRO A 400 -21.27 3.17 17.26
N GLY A 401 -21.47 4.38 16.72
CA GLY A 401 -21.61 4.59 15.27
C GLY A 401 -20.28 4.54 14.53
N GLU A 402 -19.26 5.15 15.11
CA GLU A 402 -17.91 5.27 14.53
C GLU A 402 -17.15 3.92 14.53
N MET A 403 -17.43 3.04 15.49
CA MET A 403 -16.88 1.69 15.56
C MET A 403 -17.80 0.61 14.96
N ALA A 404 -18.74 0.97 14.11
CA ALA A 404 -19.75 0.03 13.58
C ALA A 404 -19.17 -1.19 12.85
N ASP A 405 -17.94 -1.08 12.36
CA ASP A 405 -17.17 -2.14 11.68
C ASP A 405 -16.22 -2.91 12.62
N ALA A 406 -16.15 -2.55 13.91
CA ALA A 406 -15.30 -3.22 14.88
C ALA A 406 -15.89 -4.57 15.31
N ASP A 407 -15.01 -5.55 15.52
CA ASP A 407 -15.39 -6.86 16.08
C ASP A 407 -15.61 -6.73 17.60
N TYR A 408 -14.76 -5.92 18.26
CA TYR A 408 -14.83 -5.61 19.67
C TYR A 408 -14.74 -4.10 19.91
N GLY A 409 -15.47 -3.62 20.93
CA GLY A 409 -15.49 -2.20 21.26
C GLY A 409 -15.25 -1.92 22.75
N TYR A 410 -14.43 -0.91 23.01
CA TYR A 410 -14.15 -0.34 24.33
C TYR A 410 -14.62 1.12 24.32
N VAL A 411 -15.67 1.43 25.07
CA VAL A 411 -16.37 2.72 24.97
C VAL A 411 -16.56 3.36 26.32
N GLY A 412 -16.09 4.60 26.50
CA GLY A 412 -16.35 5.41 27.69
C GLY A 412 -17.83 5.77 27.82
N THR A 413 -18.45 5.45 28.95
CA THR A 413 -19.88 5.69 29.21
C THR A 413 -20.16 6.59 30.40
N GLY A 414 -19.16 6.84 31.24
CA GLY A 414 -19.17 7.73 32.40
C GLY A 414 -17.77 7.92 32.94
N PRO A 415 -17.54 8.85 33.87
CA PRO A 415 -16.23 9.01 34.50
C PRO A 415 -15.74 7.70 35.12
N GLY A 416 -14.60 7.17 34.65
CA GLY A 416 -14.03 5.90 35.09
C GLY A 416 -14.89 4.66 34.77
N LYS A 417 -15.88 4.76 33.88
CA LYS A 417 -16.81 3.66 33.52
C LYS A 417 -16.76 3.36 32.04
N ILE A 418 -16.58 2.09 31.72
CA ILE A 418 -16.45 1.55 30.37
C ILE A 418 -17.58 0.57 30.06
N THR A 419 -17.98 0.54 28.81
CA THR A 419 -18.92 -0.47 28.26
C THR A 419 -18.21 -1.22 27.13
N LEU A 420 -18.28 -2.55 27.17
CA LEU A 420 -17.72 -3.41 26.14
C LEU A 420 -18.78 -3.87 25.14
N TYR A 421 -18.36 -3.96 23.90
CA TYR A 421 -19.19 -4.38 22.77
C TYR A 421 -18.56 -5.57 22.05
N LYS A 422 -19.41 -6.46 21.52
CA LYS A 422 -19.05 -7.43 20.47
C LYS A 422 -19.84 -7.10 19.21
N GLY A 423 -19.16 -6.65 18.18
CA GLY A 423 -19.82 -5.99 17.05
C GLY A 423 -20.66 -4.78 17.52
N LYS A 424 -21.95 -4.78 17.20
CA LYS A 424 -22.89 -3.72 17.60
C LYS A 424 -23.61 -3.98 18.92
N GLN A 425 -23.37 -5.14 19.56
CA GLN A 425 -24.10 -5.53 20.77
C GLN A 425 -23.30 -5.17 22.02
N VAL A 426 -23.97 -4.57 22.99
CA VAL A 426 -23.42 -4.37 24.32
C VAL A 426 -23.33 -5.70 25.04
N VAL A 427 -22.13 -6.05 25.51
CA VAL A 427 -21.89 -7.30 26.26
C VAL A 427 -21.82 -7.04 27.76
N GLU A 428 -21.09 -6.00 28.17
CA GLU A 428 -20.88 -5.67 29.57
C GLU A 428 -20.90 -4.16 29.78
N ARG A 429 -21.52 -3.70 30.86
CA ARG A 429 -21.70 -2.27 31.17
C ARG A 429 -21.10 -1.90 32.53
N ASN A 430 -20.74 -0.64 32.67
CA ASN A 430 -20.29 -0.04 33.95
C ASN A 430 -19.06 -0.70 34.56
N ILE A 431 -18.17 -1.24 33.72
CA ILE A 431 -16.88 -1.81 34.16
C ILE A 431 -16.00 -0.67 34.63
N ASP A 432 -15.28 -0.86 35.74
CA ASP A 432 -14.27 0.09 36.17
C ASP A 432 -13.11 0.15 35.17
N GLU A 433 -12.64 1.35 34.84
CA GLU A 433 -11.57 1.58 33.87
C GLU A 433 -10.33 0.73 34.16
N ALA A 434 -9.99 0.54 35.47
CA ALA A 434 -8.86 -0.26 35.90
C ALA A 434 -8.95 -1.75 35.48
N GLU A 435 -10.16 -2.29 35.33
CA GLU A 435 -10.43 -3.71 34.98
C GLU A 435 -10.86 -3.89 33.51
N ALA A 436 -11.18 -2.80 32.85
CA ALA A 436 -11.85 -2.85 31.56
C ALA A 436 -10.98 -3.41 30.43
N VAL A 437 -9.65 -3.22 30.48
CA VAL A 437 -8.73 -3.81 29.50
C VAL A 437 -8.66 -5.33 29.65
N ASP A 438 -8.61 -5.84 30.90
CA ASP A 438 -8.63 -7.28 31.16
C ASP A 438 -9.96 -7.91 30.74
N SER A 439 -11.08 -7.20 31.00
CA SER A 439 -12.40 -7.61 30.58
C SER A 439 -12.50 -7.68 29.05
N LEU A 440 -11.93 -6.71 28.32
CA LEU A 440 -11.85 -6.74 26.84
C LEU A 440 -11.07 -7.98 26.34
N ILE A 441 -9.90 -8.25 26.92
CA ILE A 441 -9.10 -9.43 26.57
C ILE A 441 -9.89 -10.73 26.79
N ASN A 442 -10.58 -10.83 27.94
CA ASN A 442 -11.42 -11.98 28.25
C ASN A 442 -12.59 -12.11 27.25
N LEU A 443 -13.18 -10.99 26.82
CA LEU A 443 -14.24 -10.98 25.82
C LEU A 443 -13.71 -11.49 24.45
N ILE A 444 -12.51 -11.08 24.05
CA ILE A 444 -11.87 -11.56 22.81
C ILE A 444 -11.61 -13.06 22.89
N LYS A 445 -11.09 -13.55 24.03
CA LYS A 445 -10.89 -15.00 24.30
C LYS A 445 -12.20 -15.81 24.21
N GLN A 446 -13.25 -15.32 24.83
CA GLN A 446 -14.58 -15.92 24.75
C GLN A 446 -15.16 -15.85 23.35
N GLY A 447 -14.79 -14.84 22.58
CA GLY A 447 -15.19 -14.67 21.18
C GLY A 447 -14.57 -15.69 20.24
N GLY A 448 -13.48 -16.34 20.64
CA GLY A 448 -12.73 -17.33 19.84
C GLY A 448 -11.69 -16.71 18.92
N ASP A 449 -11.44 -15.39 19.02
CA ASP A 449 -10.52 -14.66 18.17
C ASP A 449 -9.14 -14.41 18.83
N TRP A 450 -8.91 -15.03 19.97
CA TRP A 450 -7.63 -14.98 20.67
C TRP A 450 -6.66 -16.04 20.14
N VAL A 451 -5.42 -15.62 19.91
CA VAL A 451 -4.29 -16.51 19.57
C VAL A 451 -3.22 -16.30 20.63
N ASP A 452 -2.72 -17.39 21.21
CA ASP A 452 -1.58 -17.30 22.12
C ASP A 452 -0.27 -17.08 21.34
N VAL A 453 0.64 -16.25 21.90
CA VAL A 453 1.93 -15.88 21.29
C VAL A 453 3.03 -16.83 21.77
#